data_df700387afd97799a6202c51a7d98a77
#
_entry.id   df700387afd97799a6202c51a7d98a77
#
_cell.length_a   1.000
_cell.length_b   1.000
_cell.length_c   1.000
_cell.angle_alpha   90.00
_cell.angle_beta   90.00
_cell.angle_gamma   90.00
#
_symmetry.space_group_name_H-M   'P 1'
#
loop_
_entity.id
_entity.type
_entity.pdbx_description
1 polymer ?
#
loop_
_entity_poly.entity_id
_entity_poly.type
_entity_poly.pdbx_seq_one_letter_code
_entity_poly.pdbx_strand_id
1 'polypeptide(L)'
;NASIFEYDNIETATLESWDRHHKSNLQVPFFLTQKFAQQAPGPERLESGELESKSCIINIIDQRVQNLTTDFTTYTLAKSALWTLTRISAKALAPKIRVNAIGPGPTLKAEFQSVSNYKKQRLSTPLKRGSSTFEICSTIKYFADNPSVSGQLICVDGGQNLQTIKKTEEIDR
;
A
#
# COMPACT_ATOMS: atom_id res chain seq x y z
N ASN A 1 1.59 -10.61 -3.41
CA ASN A 1 0.38 -9.80 -3.14
C ASN A 1 -0.60 -10.53 -2.19
N ALA A 2 -0.09 -11.23 -1.18
CA ALA A 2 -0.88 -11.76 -0.08
C ALA A 2 -1.00 -10.68 1.02
N SER A 3 -2.16 -10.57 1.64
CA SER A 3 -2.40 -9.62 2.73
C SER A 3 -3.52 -10.14 3.63
N ILE A 4 -3.37 -9.95 4.92
CA ILE A 4 -4.44 -10.17 5.89
C ILE A 4 -5.05 -8.81 6.22
N PHE A 5 -6.37 -8.77 6.29
CA PHE A 5 -7.15 -7.58 6.61
C PHE A 5 -8.30 -7.97 7.54
N GLU A 6 -8.08 -7.87 8.84
CA GLU A 6 -9.01 -8.24 9.89
C GLU A 6 -9.30 -7.04 10.78
N TYR A 7 -10.51 -6.97 11.30
CA TYR A 7 -10.94 -5.86 12.15
C TYR A 7 -10.33 -5.95 13.54
N ASP A 8 -9.75 -4.86 13.98
CA ASP A 8 -9.42 -4.56 15.38
C ASP A 8 -9.36 -3.04 15.61
N ASN A 9 -9.26 -2.64 16.85
CA ASN A 9 -8.92 -1.27 17.24
C ASN A 9 -7.95 -1.31 18.43
N ILE A 10 -7.58 -0.15 18.98
CA ILE A 10 -6.60 -0.09 20.08
C ILE A 10 -7.04 -0.83 21.34
N GLU A 11 -8.34 -0.97 21.58
CA GLU A 11 -8.88 -1.64 22.76
C GLU A 11 -9.07 -3.16 22.55
N THR A 12 -9.33 -3.58 21.30
CA THR A 12 -9.66 -4.97 20.97
C THR A 12 -8.53 -5.75 20.31
N ALA A 13 -7.44 -5.08 19.94
CA ALA A 13 -6.28 -5.73 19.33
C ALA A 13 -5.68 -6.78 20.28
N THR A 14 -5.37 -7.96 19.73
CA THR A 14 -4.74 -9.05 20.45
C THR A 14 -3.32 -9.29 19.93
N LEU A 15 -2.49 -9.99 20.71
CA LEU A 15 -1.18 -10.43 20.22
C LEU A 15 -1.31 -11.29 18.96
N GLU A 16 -2.35 -12.10 18.86
CA GLU A 16 -2.60 -12.92 17.68
C GLU A 16 -2.91 -12.06 16.44
N SER A 17 -3.80 -11.05 16.53
CA SER A 17 -4.10 -10.14 15.41
C SER A 17 -2.86 -9.34 15.02
N TRP A 18 -2.07 -8.89 15.99
CA TRP A 18 -0.79 -8.23 15.76
C TRP A 18 0.17 -9.13 14.97
N ASP A 19 0.43 -10.34 15.44
CA ASP A 19 1.37 -11.27 14.81
C ASP A 19 0.94 -11.64 13.40
N ARG A 20 -0.34 -11.91 13.17
CA ARG A 20 -0.88 -12.25 11.86
C ARG A 20 -0.70 -11.11 10.86
N HIS A 21 -1.06 -9.88 11.23
CA HIS A 21 -0.89 -8.72 10.36
C HIS A 21 0.58 -8.42 10.09
N HIS A 22 1.44 -8.40 11.10
CA HIS A 22 2.85 -8.09 10.91
C HIS A 22 3.58 -9.19 10.15
N LYS A 23 3.30 -10.44 10.41
CA LYS A 23 3.88 -11.57 9.68
C LYS A 23 3.53 -11.53 8.21
N SER A 24 2.25 -11.41 7.87
CA SER A 24 1.79 -11.40 6.48
C SER A 24 2.14 -10.11 5.75
N ASN A 25 1.85 -8.95 6.36
CA ASN A 25 1.84 -7.67 5.63
C ASN A 25 3.17 -6.90 5.73
N LEU A 26 4.11 -7.34 6.57
CA LEU A 26 5.41 -6.70 6.74
C LEU A 26 6.58 -7.69 6.65
N GLN A 27 6.59 -8.74 7.47
CA GLN A 27 7.73 -9.66 7.54
C GLN A 27 7.94 -10.40 6.21
N VAL A 28 6.87 -10.93 5.61
CA VAL A 28 6.95 -11.62 4.32
C VAL A 28 7.46 -10.67 3.21
N PRO A 29 6.89 -9.46 2.99
CA PRO A 29 7.44 -8.51 2.03
C PRO A 29 8.90 -8.14 2.28
N PHE A 30 9.32 -8.01 3.54
CA PHE A 30 10.72 -7.73 3.90
C PHE A 30 11.65 -8.83 3.37
N PHE A 31 11.38 -10.09 3.69
CA PHE A 31 12.23 -11.20 3.25
C PHE A 31 12.16 -11.45 1.75
N LEU A 32 11.00 -11.24 1.11
CA LEU A 32 10.89 -11.29 -0.35
C LEU A 32 11.74 -10.20 -1.01
N THR A 33 11.71 -8.97 -0.48
CA THR A 33 12.58 -7.87 -0.94
C THR A 33 14.05 -8.24 -0.81
N GLN A 34 14.46 -8.79 0.33
CA GLN A 34 15.84 -9.22 0.58
C GLN A 34 16.28 -10.32 -0.41
N LYS A 35 15.44 -11.34 -0.61
CA LYS A 35 15.73 -12.44 -1.54
C LYS A 35 15.78 -11.97 -2.99
N PHE A 36 14.85 -11.08 -3.39
CA PHE A 36 14.88 -10.50 -4.71
C PHE A 36 16.13 -9.66 -4.94
N ALA A 37 16.54 -8.85 -3.96
CA ALA A 37 17.74 -8.02 -4.05
C ALA A 37 19.03 -8.83 -4.25
N GLN A 38 19.09 -10.05 -3.69
CA GLN A 38 20.25 -10.95 -3.86
C GLN A 38 20.40 -11.44 -5.30
N GLN A 39 19.30 -11.66 -6.03
CA GLN A 39 19.30 -12.27 -7.37
C GLN A 39 19.00 -11.30 -8.52
N ALA A 40 18.52 -10.08 -8.22
CA ALA A 40 18.22 -9.09 -9.23
C ALA A 40 19.49 -8.75 -10.04
N PRO A 41 19.38 -8.52 -11.37
CA PRO A 41 20.51 -8.08 -12.19
C PRO A 41 20.99 -6.69 -11.75
N GLY A 42 22.24 -6.38 -12.09
CA GLY A 42 22.78 -5.02 -11.93
C GLY A 42 22.06 -4.02 -12.85
N PRO A 43 22.24 -2.72 -12.61
CA PRO A 43 21.72 -1.70 -13.51
C PRO A 43 22.46 -1.77 -14.86
N GLU A 44 21.75 -1.37 -15.92
CA GLU A 44 22.35 -1.19 -17.25
C GLU A 44 22.97 0.19 -17.36
N ARG A 45 24.13 0.29 -18.03
CA ARG A 45 24.73 1.58 -18.37
C ARG A 45 24.25 2.03 -19.74
N LEU A 46 23.63 3.18 -19.78
CA LEU A 46 23.15 3.82 -21.02
C LEU A 46 24.31 4.45 -21.80
N GLU A 47 24.09 4.80 -23.05
CA GLU A 47 25.06 5.54 -23.88
C GLU A 47 25.44 6.89 -23.30
N SER A 48 24.53 7.53 -22.55
CA SER A 48 24.76 8.77 -21.79
C SER A 48 25.75 8.61 -20.63
N GLY A 49 26.08 7.34 -20.25
CA GLY A 49 26.87 7.03 -19.07
C GLY A 49 26.05 6.86 -17.78
N GLU A 50 24.76 7.18 -17.80
CA GLU A 50 23.84 7.01 -16.68
C GLU A 50 23.51 5.53 -16.44
N LEU A 51 23.03 5.22 -15.23
CA LEU A 51 22.61 3.86 -14.84
C LEU A 51 21.09 3.75 -14.83
N GLU A 52 20.56 2.75 -15.52
CA GLU A 52 19.14 2.44 -15.52
C GLU A 52 18.85 1.12 -14.80
N SER A 53 17.98 1.16 -13.80
CA SER A 53 17.51 -0.05 -13.12
C SER A 53 16.55 -0.84 -14.01
N LYS A 54 16.84 -2.11 -14.24
CA LYS A 54 15.93 -3.05 -14.92
C LYS A 54 15.00 -3.80 -13.97
N SER A 55 15.13 -3.57 -12.69
CA SER A 55 14.37 -4.24 -11.65
C SER A 55 13.49 -3.27 -10.87
N CYS A 56 12.25 -3.69 -10.57
CA CYS A 56 11.30 -2.90 -9.80
C CYS A 56 10.56 -3.78 -8.78
N ILE A 57 10.45 -3.30 -7.55
CA ILE A 57 9.56 -3.84 -6.52
C ILE A 57 8.40 -2.89 -6.34
N ILE A 58 7.19 -3.42 -6.31
CA ILE A 58 5.97 -2.64 -6.08
C ILE A 58 5.22 -3.26 -4.91
N ASN A 59 5.17 -2.55 -3.80
CA ASN A 59 4.45 -2.96 -2.60
C ASN A 59 2.99 -2.50 -2.68
N ILE A 60 2.04 -3.43 -2.54
CA ILE A 60 0.63 -3.07 -2.39
C ILE A 60 0.38 -2.80 -0.91
N ILE A 61 0.24 -1.54 -0.58
CA ILE A 61 -0.05 -1.09 0.79
C ILE A 61 -1.54 -0.80 0.97
N ASP A 62 -1.89 0.36 1.49
CA ASP A 62 -3.26 0.84 1.64
C ASP A 62 -3.24 2.36 1.68
N GLN A 63 -4.26 3.04 1.17
CA GLN A 63 -4.40 4.48 1.29
C GLN A 63 -4.45 4.96 2.77
N ARG A 64 -4.82 4.07 3.71
CA ARG A 64 -4.87 4.36 5.16
C ARG A 64 -3.57 4.91 5.71
N VAL A 65 -2.43 4.55 5.13
CA VAL A 65 -1.13 5.09 5.59
C VAL A 65 -1.02 6.61 5.40
N GLN A 66 -1.87 7.20 4.55
CA GLN A 66 -1.99 8.65 4.35
C GLN A 66 -3.15 9.26 5.15
N ASN A 67 -4.17 8.47 5.46
CA ASN A 67 -5.36 8.92 6.16
C ASN A 67 -5.74 7.91 7.28
N LEU A 68 -5.12 8.10 8.44
CA LEU A 68 -5.28 7.20 9.58
C LEU A 68 -6.72 7.21 10.11
N THR A 69 -7.20 6.03 10.50
CA THR A 69 -8.50 5.85 11.16
C THR A 69 -8.31 5.11 12.47
N THR A 70 -9.32 5.09 13.32
CA THR A 70 -9.29 4.40 14.61
C THR A 70 -9.43 2.88 14.49
N ASP A 71 -9.95 2.41 13.37
CA ASP A 71 -10.21 1.01 13.10
C ASP A 71 -9.08 0.36 12.30
N PHE A 72 -8.97 -0.98 12.40
CA PHE A 72 -7.93 -1.79 11.75
C PHE A 72 -6.52 -1.37 12.18
N THR A 73 -6.32 -1.23 13.49
CA THR A 73 -5.11 -0.65 14.06
C THR A 73 -3.87 -1.46 13.71
N THR A 74 -3.84 -2.76 14.01
CA THR A 74 -2.64 -3.58 13.77
C THR A 74 -2.36 -3.77 12.28
N TYR A 75 -3.39 -3.84 11.44
CA TYR A 75 -3.26 -3.80 9.98
C TYR A 75 -2.62 -2.49 9.50
N THR A 76 -3.15 -1.35 9.96
CA THR A 76 -2.65 -0.02 9.58
C THR A 76 -1.20 0.17 9.99
N LEU A 77 -0.81 -0.28 11.18
CA LEU A 77 0.59 -0.25 11.64
C LEU A 77 1.49 -1.09 10.74
N ALA A 78 1.10 -2.32 10.39
CA ALA A 78 1.86 -3.18 9.49
C ALA A 78 2.02 -2.56 8.09
N LYS A 79 0.95 -1.97 7.52
CA LYS A 79 1.00 -1.28 6.22
C LYS A 79 1.82 0.02 6.25
N SER A 80 1.79 0.76 7.36
CA SER A 80 2.62 1.94 7.57
C SER A 80 4.11 1.57 7.66
N ALA A 81 4.41 0.48 8.35
CA ALA A 81 5.77 -0.07 8.40
C ALA A 81 6.23 -0.55 7.01
N LEU A 82 5.35 -1.17 6.21
CA LEU A 82 5.65 -1.56 4.83
C LEU A 82 5.91 -0.34 3.92
N TRP A 83 5.19 0.77 4.14
CA TRP A 83 5.48 2.04 3.47
C TRP A 83 6.87 2.57 3.85
N THR A 84 7.22 2.54 5.12
CA THR A 84 8.57 2.91 5.59
C THR A 84 9.63 2.00 4.98
N LEU A 85 9.41 0.68 4.95
CA LEU A 85 10.29 -0.30 4.30
C LEU A 85 10.47 0.01 2.80
N THR A 86 9.41 0.40 2.09
CA THR A 86 9.47 0.82 0.68
C THR A 86 10.49 1.94 0.48
N ARG A 87 10.43 2.98 1.30
CA ARG A 87 11.33 4.14 1.22
C ARG A 87 12.78 3.80 1.59
N ILE A 88 12.97 2.99 2.62
CA ILE A 88 14.30 2.50 3.03
C ILE A 88 14.90 1.67 1.89
N SER A 89 14.13 0.72 1.34
CA SER A 89 14.59 -0.16 0.28
C SER A 89 14.89 0.59 -1.02
N ALA A 90 14.08 1.60 -1.36
CA ALA A 90 14.32 2.45 -2.52
C ALA A 90 15.69 3.15 -2.45
N LYS A 91 16.07 3.61 -1.25
CA LYS A 91 17.41 4.21 -1.01
C LYS A 91 18.51 3.18 -1.01
N ALA A 92 18.32 2.08 -0.29
CA ALA A 92 19.37 1.10 -0.05
C ALA A 92 19.71 0.27 -1.29
N LEU A 93 18.75 0.04 -2.19
CA LEU A 93 18.89 -0.84 -3.34
C LEU A 93 19.16 -0.08 -4.66
N ALA A 94 19.13 1.26 -4.63
CA ALA A 94 19.53 2.07 -5.78
C ALA A 94 21.04 1.93 -6.05
N PRO A 95 21.47 1.99 -7.32
CA PRO A 95 20.69 2.09 -8.55
C PRO A 95 20.20 0.74 -9.09
N LYS A 96 20.40 -0.35 -8.38
CA LYS A 96 20.13 -1.72 -8.84
C LYS A 96 18.62 -2.01 -8.98
N ILE A 97 17.81 -1.57 -8.00
CA ILE A 97 16.38 -1.86 -7.91
C ILE A 97 15.62 -0.59 -7.53
N ARG A 98 14.55 -0.30 -8.25
CA ARG A 98 13.56 0.70 -7.88
C ARG A 98 12.51 0.08 -6.97
N VAL A 99 12.05 0.81 -5.97
CA VAL A 99 11.02 0.31 -5.04
C VAL A 99 9.94 1.37 -4.87
N ASN A 100 8.70 1.02 -5.20
CA ASN A 100 7.54 1.90 -5.12
C ASN A 100 6.38 1.23 -4.40
N ALA A 101 5.33 1.97 -4.16
CA ALA A 101 4.12 1.47 -3.51
C ALA A 101 2.85 1.95 -4.19
N ILE A 102 1.80 1.15 -4.09
CA ILE A 102 0.44 1.52 -4.47
C ILE A 102 -0.43 1.45 -3.21
N GLY A 103 -1.24 2.47 -2.98
CA GLY A 103 -2.23 2.54 -1.91
C GLY A 103 -3.65 2.43 -2.48
N PRO A 104 -4.20 1.22 -2.63
CA PRO A 104 -5.57 1.06 -3.08
C PRO A 104 -6.56 1.63 -2.08
N GLY A 105 -7.68 2.16 -2.60
CA GLY A 105 -8.91 2.37 -1.85
C GLY A 105 -9.87 1.17 -2.00
N PRO A 106 -11.19 1.40 -1.91
CA PRO A 106 -12.19 0.34 -2.00
C PRO A 106 -12.27 -0.24 -3.43
N THR A 107 -11.40 -1.21 -3.73
CA THR A 107 -11.21 -1.83 -5.04
C THR A 107 -12.04 -3.11 -5.20
N LEU A 108 -11.87 -4.05 -4.28
CA LEU A 108 -12.61 -5.31 -4.21
C LEU A 108 -13.35 -5.39 -2.88
N LYS A 109 -14.51 -6.05 -2.89
CA LYS A 109 -15.28 -6.31 -1.68
C LYS A 109 -14.53 -7.30 -0.79
N ALA A 110 -14.28 -6.95 0.47
CA ALA A 110 -13.75 -7.89 1.43
C ALA A 110 -14.78 -9.01 1.73
N GLU A 111 -14.29 -10.19 2.09
CA GLU A 111 -15.13 -11.36 2.29
C GLU A 111 -16.21 -11.13 3.37
N PHE A 112 -15.83 -10.52 4.48
CA PHE A 112 -16.72 -10.17 5.59
C PHE A 112 -17.63 -8.96 5.32
N GLN A 113 -17.43 -8.22 4.23
CA GLN A 113 -18.16 -6.99 3.93
C GLN A 113 -19.45 -7.27 3.17
N SER A 114 -20.57 -6.67 3.57
CA SER A 114 -21.80 -6.71 2.80
C SER A 114 -21.69 -5.91 1.50
N VAL A 115 -22.46 -6.30 0.48
CA VAL A 115 -22.52 -5.57 -0.80
C VAL A 115 -22.98 -4.12 -0.60
N SER A 116 -23.92 -3.89 0.32
CA SER A 116 -24.42 -2.55 0.64
C SER A 116 -23.31 -1.68 1.24
N ASN A 117 -22.57 -2.18 2.24
CA ASN A 117 -21.46 -1.46 2.86
C ASN A 117 -20.34 -1.16 1.86
N TYR A 118 -19.99 -2.13 1.02
CA TYR A 118 -19.00 -1.93 -0.03
C TYR A 118 -19.42 -0.81 -1.01
N LYS A 119 -20.68 -0.84 -1.48
CA LYS A 119 -21.22 0.22 -2.34
C LYS A 119 -21.20 1.59 -1.65
N LYS A 120 -21.62 1.66 -0.37
CA LYS A 120 -21.59 2.89 0.42
C LYS A 120 -20.17 3.43 0.56
N GLN A 121 -19.19 2.58 0.85
CA GLN A 121 -17.78 2.96 0.95
C GLN A 121 -17.25 3.54 -0.36
N ARG A 122 -17.54 2.91 -1.51
CA ARG A 122 -17.14 3.42 -2.83
C ARG A 122 -17.75 4.79 -3.14
N LEU A 123 -19.02 4.98 -2.81
CA LEU A 123 -19.74 6.25 -3.03
C LEU A 123 -19.37 7.33 -2.03
N SER A 124 -18.77 6.99 -0.88
CA SER A 124 -18.32 7.97 0.11
C SER A 124 -17.02 8.68 -0.27
N THR A 125 -16.23 8.12 -1.19
CA THR A 125 -15.00 8.78 -1.66
C THR A 125 -15.27 10.13 -2.32
N PRO A 126 -14.34 11.08 -2.34
CA PRO A 126 -14.50 12.37 -3.02
C PRO A 126 -14.95 12.24 -4.48
N LEU A 127 -14.39 11.30 -5.24
CA LEU A 127 -14.78 11.05 -6.64
C LEU A 127 -16.04 10.21 -6.78
N LYS A 128 -16.73 9.85 -5.67
CA LYS A 128 -17.95 9.03 -5.66
C LYS A 128 -17.80 7.67 -6.33
N ARG A 129 -16.57 7.16 -6.36
CA ARG A 129 -16.23 5.83 -6.90
C ARG A 129 -14.98 5.29 -6.21
N GLY A 130 -14.90 3.99 -6.03
CA GLY A 130 -13.66 3.31 -5.66
C GLY A 130 -12.82 3.00 -6.91
N SER A 131 -11.60 2.56 -6.70
CA SER A 131 -10.74 2.05 -7.77
C SER A 131 -11.24 0.72 -8.35
N SER A 132 -10.68 0.35 -9.48
CA SER A 132 -10.83 -0.95 -10.13
C SER A 132 -9.49 -1.70 -10.15
N THR A 133 -9.54 -3.02 -10.34
CA THR A 133 -8.35 -3.83 -10.55
C THR A 133 -7.56 -3.39 -11.79
N PHE A 134 -8.25 -2.92 -12.83
CA PHE A 134 -7.61 -2.37 -14.03
C PHE A 134 -6.76 -1.14 -13.70
N GLU A 135 -7.26 -0.21 -12.88
CA GLU A 135 -6.51 1.00 -12.48
C GLU A 135 -5.28 0.65 -11.62
N ILE A 136 -5.39 -0.35 -10.75
CA ILE A 136 -4.24 -0.87 -10.00
C ILE A 136 -3.19 -1.45 -10.96
N CYS A 137 -3.60 -2.32 -11.92
CA CYS A 137 -2.69 -2.89 -12.91
C CYS A 137 -2.04 -1.82 -13.80
N SER A 138 -2.79 -0.78 -14.19
CA SER A 138 -2.25 0.36 -14.95
C SER A 138 -1.20 1.12 -14.16
N THR A 139 -1.38 1.27 -12.84
CA THR A 139 -0.40 1.92 -11.96
C THR A 139 0.86 1.05 -11.79
N ILE A 140 0.70 -0.29 -11.72
CA ILE A 140 1.84 -1.22 -11.73
C ILE A 140 2.64 -1.04 -13.03
N LYS A 141 1.94 -1.00 -14.17
CA LYS A 141 2.58 -0.78 -15.47
C LYS A 141 3.29 0.58 -15.53
N TYR A 142 2.67 1.64 -15.02
CA TYR A 142 3.30 2.96 -14.93
C TYR A 142 4.64 2.89 -14.18
N PHE A 143 4.70 2.26 -13.01
CA PHE A 143 5.95 2.10 -12.27
C PHE A 143 6.98 1.23 -13.00
N ALA A 144 6.54 0.22 -13.73
CA ALA A 144 7.44 -0.63 -14.51
C ALA A 144 8.10 0.15 -15.67
N ASP A 145 7.30 0.95 -16.38
CA ASP A 145 7.71 1.65 -17.60
C ASP A 145 8.45 2.98 -17.34
N ASN A 146 8.49 3.46 -16.09
CA ASN A 146 9.11 4.76 -15.77
C ASN A 146 10.36 4.58 -14.89
N PRO A 147 11.55 4.45 -15.49
CA PRO A 147 12.79 4.09 -14.78
C PRO A 147 13.29 5.16 -13.81
N SER A 148 12.85 6.40 -13.92
CA SER A 148 13.21 7.49 -12.99
C SER A 148 12.34 7.55 -11.73
N VAL A 149 11.33 6.66 -11.60
CA VAL A 149 10.40 6.67 -10.47
C VAL A 149 10.80 5.65 -9.42
N SER A 150 11.18 6.10 -8.22
CA SER A 150 11.52 5.25 -7.09
C SER A 150 11.15 5.93 -5.76
N GLY A 151 10.79 5.16 -4.75
CA GLY A 151 10.43 5.65 -3.42
C GLY A 151 9.06 6.35 -3.36
N GLN A 152 8.19 6.15 -4.35
CA GLN A 152 6.89 6.82 -4.46
C GLN A 152 5.74 5.95 -3.99
N LEU A 153 4.69 6.62 -3.49
CA LEU A 153 3.38 6.04 -3.21
C LEU A 153 2.35 6.72 -4.11
N ILE A 154 1.63 5.93 -4.90
CA ILE A 154 0.46 6.39 -5.63
C ILE A 154 -0.79 5.79 -4.98
N CYS A 155 -1.66 6.66 -4.43
CA CYS A 155 -2.98 6.24 -3.96
C CYS A 155 -3.94 6.16 -5.14
N VAL A 156 -4.54 4.98 -5.32
CA VAL A 156 -5.57 4.71 -6.33
C VAL A 156 -6.86 4.40 -5.58
N ASP A 157 -7.55 5.43 -5.10
CA ASP A 157 -8.52 5.31 -4.01
C ASP A 157 -9.77 6.21 -4.16
N GLY A 158 -9.93 6.87 -5.30
CA GLY A 158 -11.02 7.83 -5.51
C GLY A 158 -10.90 9.10 -4.65
N GLY A 159 -9.69 9.40 -4.16
CA GLY A 159 -9.42 10.53 -3.27
C GLY A 159 -9.71 10.25 -1.80
N GLN A 160 -9.92 9.00 -1.41
CA GLN A 160 -10.24 8.61 -0.03
C GLN A 160 -9.15 9.08 0.96
N ASN A 161 -7.87 9.07 0.56
CA ASN A 161 -6.77 9.54 1.39
C ASN A 161 -6.81 11.04 1.72
N LEU A 162 -7.62 11.82 1.01
CA LEU A 162 -7.78 13.27 1.22
C LEU A 162 -8.94 13.61 2.16
N GLN A 163 -9.74 12.61 2.57
CA GLN A 163 -10.88 12.85 3.44
C GLN A 163 -10.40 13.22 4.85
N THR A 164 -10.84 14.37 5.33
CA THR A 164 -10.74 14.70 6.75
C THR A 164 -11.66 13.80 7.56
N ILE A 165 -11.20 13.28 8.69
CA ILE A 165 -12.05 12.60 9.67
C ILE A 165 -13.10 13.65 10.09
N LYS A 166 -14.36 13.47 9.67
CA LYS A 166 -15.45 14.24 10.27
C LYS A 166 -15.46 13.88 11.75
N LYS A 167 -15.21 14.86 12.64
CA LYS A 167 -15.58 14.71 14.04
C LYS A 167 -17.03 14.24 14.03
N THR A 168 -17.30 13.13 14.70
CA THR A 168 -18.66 12.66 14.96
C THR A 168 -19.43 13.87 15.47
N GLU A 169 -20.51 14.25 14.77
CA GLU A 169 -21.41 15.30 15.26
C GLU A 169 -21.74 14.94 16.69
N GLU A 170 -21.52 15.89 17.61
CA GLU A 170 -21.92 15.75 19.01
C GLU A 170 -23.36 15.29 19.00
N ILE A 171 -23.61 14.11 19.56
CA ILE A 171 -24.96 13.65 19.84
C ILE A 171 -25.46 14.63 20.89
N ASP A 172 -26.30 15.57 20.46
CA ASP A 172 -27.05 16.43 21.36
C ASP A 172 -27.75 15.54 22.40
N ARG A 173 -27.40 15.75 23.65
CA ARG A 173 -27.98 15.08 24.81
C ARG A 173 -29.32 15.71 25.16
#